data_7f5367d224a74a01f92d0d01e6f6f083
#
_entry.id   7f5367d224a74a01f92d0d01e6f6f083
#
_cell.length_a   1.000
_cell.length_b   1.000
_cell.length_c   1.000
_cell.angle_alpha   90.00
_cell.angle_beta   90.00
_cell.angle_gamma   90.00
#
_symmetry.space_group_name_H-M   'P 1'
#
loop_
_entity.id
_entity.type
_entity.pdbx_description
1 polymer ?
#
loop_
_entity_poly.entity_id
_entity_poly.type
_entity_poly.pdbx_seq_one_letter_code
_entity_poly.pdbx_strand_id
1 'polypeptide(L)'
;MLLVRYTDRLREDYDDCSAWFFPAREMDNLLSVGLIDKRFNEAWNATPFAQICPDKPTVHSLRHTYVVKRMNLWMEQGIPLRSMLPYLSRYLGHKSVEDTFYYYHQLDTAFRIIHERDRQSKAIIPEVPAYEDILPE
;
A
#
# COMPACT_ATOMS: atom_id res chain seq x y z
N MET A 1 -20.97 -1.35 -10.47
CA MET A 1 -19.82 -0.85 -9.67
C MET A 1 -20.31 -0.41 -8.31
N LEU A 2 -19.58 -0.75 -7.22
CA LEU A 2 -20.07 -0.55 -5.85
C LEU A 2 -20.37 0.91 -5.49
N LEU A 3 -19.49 1.84 -5.86
CA LEU A 3 -19.66 3.25 -5.51
C LEU A 3 -20.88 3.90 -6.21
N VAL A 4 -21.13 3.56 -7.45
CA VAL A 4 -22.32 4.05 -8.17
C VAL A 4 -23.59 3.55 -7.49
N ARG A 5 -23.66 2.25 -7.18
CA ARG A 5 -24.81 1.65 -6.46
C ARG A 5 -24.99 2.26 -5.07
N TYR A 6 -23.90 2.61 -4.41
CA TYR A 6 -23.94 3.30 -3.12
C TYR A 6 -24.52 4.72 -3.27
N THR A 7 -24.08 5.46 -4.28
CA THR A 7 -24.60 6.83 -4.56
C THR A 7 -26.09 6.80 -4.91
N ASP A 8 -26.52 5.84 -5.74
CA ASP A 8 -27.92 5.67 -6.11
C ASP A 8 -28.78 5.38 -4.87
N ARG A 9 -28.31 4.48 -4.00
CA ARG A 9 -29.00 4.17 -2.75
C ARG A 9 -29.05 5.36 -1.77
N LEU A 10 -27.97 6.16 -1.67
CA LEU A 10 -28.00 7.38 -0.87
C LEU A 10 -29.04 8.38 -1.37
N ARG A 11 -29.18 8.53 -2.68
CA ARG A 11 -30.19 9.40 -3.28
C ARG A 11 -31.60 8.92 -3.02
N GLU A 12 -31.82 7.62 -3.09
CA GLU A 12 -33.12 6.99 -2.79
C GLU A 12 -33.52 7.15 -1.32
N ASP A 13 -32.56 6.96 -0.40
CA ASP A 13 -32.82 6.94 1.04
C ASP A 13 -32.86 8.35 1.66
N TYR A 14 -32.18 9.36 1.06
CA TYR A 14 -31.87 10.64 1.70
C TYR A 14 -32.08 11.88 0.81
N ASP A 15 -32.81 11.82 -0.25
CA ASP A 15 -33.20 12.97 -1.12
C ASP A 15 -32.02 13.87 -1.56
N ASP A 16 -30.87 13.31 -1.87
CA ASP A 16 -29.67 13.99 -2.42
C ASP A 16 -29.18 15.20 -1.58
N CYS A 17 -29.43 15.19 -0.26
CA CYS A 17 -29.20 16.34 0.62
C CYS A 17 -27.78 16.46 1.19
N SER A 18 -26.88 15.49 0.94
CA SER A 18 -25.56 15.53 1.55
C SER A 18 -24.50 16.10 0.61
N ALA A 19 -23.73 17.07 1.10
CA ALA A 19 -22.52 17.56 0.45
C ALA A 19 -21.34 16.54 0.51
N TRP A 20 -21.49 15.47 1.29
CA TRP A 20 -20.47 14.48 1.53
C TRP A 20 -20.77 13.17 0.82
N PHE A 21 -19.74 12.59 0.20
CA PHE A 21 -19.87 11.28 -0.44
C PHE A 21 -20.10 10.15 0.58
N PHE A 22 -19.50 10.24 1.76
CA PHE A 22 -19.76 9.40 2.90
C PHE A 22 -20.26 10.23 4.08
N PRO A 23 -21.56 10.50 4.14
CA PRO A 23 -22.14 11.32 5.19
C PRO A 23 -22.19 10.56 6.52
N ALA A 24 -22.19 11.30 7.62
CA ALA A 24 -22.61 10.80 8.93
C ALA A 24 -24.11 10.54 8.95
N ARG A 25 -24.59 9.96 10.03
CA ARG A 25 -26.05 9.67 10.20
C ARG A 25 -26.94 10.90 10.07
N GLU A 26 -26.44 12.06 10.49
CA GLU A 26 -27.15 13.33 10.45
C GLU A 26 -26.95 14.10 9.14
N MET A 27 -26.32 13.48 8.13
CA MET A 27 -26.11 14.01 6.75
C MET A 27 -25.32 15.33 6.64
N ASP A 28 -25.29 16.14 7.69
CA ASP A 28 -24.61 17.45 7.69
C ASP A 28 -23.10 17.35 7.87
N ASN A 29 -22.62 16.20 8.29
CA ASN A 29 -21.21 15.94 8.56
C ASN A 29 -20.69 14.75 7.77
N LEU A 30 -19.36 14.69 7.59
CA LEU A 30 -18.69 13.51 7.05
C LEU A 30 -18.63 12.38 8.08
N LEU A 31 -18.57 11.15 7.58
CA LEU A 31 -18.37 9.98 8.41
C LEU A 31 -17.06 10.09 9.19
N SER A 32 -17.09 9.93 10.51
CA SER A 32 -15.89 10.05 11.33
C SER A 32 -14.93 8.89 11.10
N VAL A 33 -13.62 9.19 11.13
CA VAL A 33 -12.56 8.17 10.99
C VAL A 33 -12.68 7.13 12.10
N GLY A 34 -12.99 7.53 13.31
CA GLY A 34 -13.18 6.61 14.44
C GLY A 34 -14.31 5.60 14.23
N LEU A 35 -15.37 5.98 13.52
CA LEU A 35 -16.45 5.05 13.19
C LEU A 35 -15.99 4.04 12.12
N ILE A 36 -15.20 4.48 11.16
CA ILE A 36 -14.63 3.60 10.14
C ILE A 36 -13.72 2.55 10.80
N ASP A 37 -12.83 2.99 11.69
CA ASP A 37 -11.95 2.10 12.45
C ASP A 37 -12.73 1.12 13.32
N LYS A 38 -13.79 1.60 13.98
CA LYS A 38 -14.67 0.73 14.79
C LYS A 38 -15.30 -0.35 13.92
N ARG A 39 -15.90 -0.01 12.79
CA ARG A 39 -16.53 -0.96 11.87
C ARG A 39 -15.53 -1.94 11.26
N PHE A 40 -14.35 -1.46 10.91
CA PHE A 40 -13.26 -2.32 10.45
C PHE A 40 -12.88 -3.35 11.53
N ASN A 41 -12.73 -2.90 12.76
CA ASN A 41 -12.39 -3.77 13.89
C ASN A 41 -13.48 -4.81 14.19
N GLU A 42 -14.74 -4.43 14.12
CA GLU A 42 -15.88 -5.35 14.26
C GLU A 42 -15.84 -6.43 13.16
N ALA A 43 -15.64 -6.02 11.91
CA ALA A 43 -15.53 -6.93 10.79
C ALA A 43 -14.31 -7.85 10.90
N TRP A 44 -13.14 -7.31 11.29
CA TRP A 44 -11.94 -8.11 11.51
C TRP A 44 -12.13 -9.16 12.59
N ASN A 45 -12.67 -8.77 13.74
CA ASN A 45 -12.87 -9.66 14.87
C ASN A 45 -13.89 -10.79 14.56
N ALA A 46 -14.76 -10.60 13.58
CA ALA A 46 -15.68 -11.64 13.10
C ALA A 46 -15.00 -12.66 12.18
N THR A 47 -13.74 -12.43 11.76
CA THR A 47 -13.01 -13.38 10.93
C THR A 47 -12.24 -14.41 11.77
N PRO A 48 -12.03 -15.63 11.26
CA PRO A 48 -11.18 -16.62 11.96
C PRO A 48 -9.72 -16.17 12.07
N PHE A 49 -9.28 -15.25 11.24
CA PHE A 49 -7.89 -14.73 11.23
C PHE A 49 -7.58 -13.88 12.47
N ALA A 50 -8.58 -13.28 13.10
CA ALA A 50 -8.39 -12.46 14.29
C ALA A 50 -7.77 -13.25 15.48
N GLN A 51 -7.95 -14.56 15.49
CA GLN A 51 -7.38 -15.43 16.53
C GLN A 51 -5.97 -15.94 16.20
N ILE A 52 -5.59 -15.89 14.93
CA ILE A 52 -4.34 -16.46 14.44
C ILE A 52 -3.28 -15.38 14.25
N CYS A 53 -3.67 -14.18 13.86
CA CYS A 53 -2.74 -13.08 13.60
C CYS A 53 -2.36 -12.38 14.90
N PRO A 54 -1.05 -12.32 15.24
CA PRO A 54 -0.58 -11.66 16.46
C PRO A 54 -0.82 -10.15 16.42
N ASP A 55 -0.71 -9.57 15.22
CA ASP A 55 -0.87 -8.14 15.02
C ASP A 55 -2.23 -7.81 14.40
N LYS A 56 -2.93 -6.88 15.04
CA LYS A 56 -4.22 -6.41 14.55
C LYS A 56 -4.00 -5.43 13.39
N PRO A 57 -4.56 -5.70 12.20
CA PRO A 57 -4.48 -4.76 11.10
C PRO A 57 -5.32 -3.51 11.36
N THR A 58 -4.96 -2.44 10.68
CA THR A 58 -5.71 -1.18 10.67
C THR A 58 -6.38 -0.98 9.31
N VAL A 59 -7.29 -0.01 9.20
CA VAL A 59 -7.85 0.40 7.90
C VAL A 59 -6.72 0.78 6.93
N HIS A 60 -5.66 1.41 7.43
CA HIS A 60 -4.49 1.78 6.63
C HIS A 60 -3.73 0.56 6.08
N SER A 61 -3.75 -0.56 6.78
CA SER A 61 -3.15 -1.82 6.31
C SER A 61 -3.78 -2.33 5.01
N LEU A 62 -5.06 -2.02 4.75
CA LEU A 62 -5.71 -2.33 3.48
C LEU A 62 -5.06 -1.57 2.32
N ARG A 63 -4.71 -0.30 2.55
CA ARG A 63 -3.99 0.53 1.56
C ARG A 63 -2.62 -0.07 1.27
N HIS A 64 -1.86 -0.44 2.31
CA HIS A 64 -0.55 -1.10 2.14
C HIS A 64 -0.68 -2.37 1.31
N THR A 65 -1.61 -3.25 1.68
CA THR A 65 -1.86 -4.51 0.97
C THR A 65 -2.22 -4.26 -0.50
N TYR A 66 -3.08 -3.28 -0.78
CA TYR A 66 -3.46 -2.93 -2.15
C TYR A 66 -2.25 -2.48 -2.97
N VAL A 67 -1.43 -1.58 -2.44
CA VAL A 67 -0.27 -1.02 -3.13
C VAL A 67 0.75 -2.12 -3.46
N VAL A 68 1.12 -2.92 -2.45
CA VAL A 68 2.08 -4.02 -2.63
C VAL A 68 1.57 -5.04 -3.64
N LYS A 69 0.31 -5.48 -3.54
CA LYS A 69 -0.29 -6.41 -4.50
C LYS A 69 -0.31 -5.83 -5.92
N ARG A 70 -0.62 -4.54 -6.06
CA ARG A 70 -0.67 -3.90 -7.38
C ARG A 70 0.71 -3.80 -8.00
N MET A 71 1.71 -3.42 -7.23
CA MET A 71 3.10 -3.36 -7.71
C MET A 71 3.62 -4.74 -8.11
N ASN A 72 3.40 -5.78 -7.28
CA ASN A 72 3.78 -7.15 -7.61
C ASN A 72 3.13 -7.62 -8.91
N LEU A 73 1.83 -7.38 -9.07
CA LEU A 73 1.10 -7.74 -10.29
C LEU A 73 1.70 -7.07 -11.55
N TRP A 74 2.07 -5.80 -11.47
CA TRP A 74 2.72 -5.12 -12.58
C TRP A 74 4.09 -5.72 -12.90
N MET A 75 4.87 -6.08 -11.88
CA MET A 75 6.16 -6.73 -12.07
C MET A 75 6.01 -8.11 -12.72
N GLU A 76 5.04 -8.90 -12.29
CA GLU A 76 4.70 -10.20 -12.89
C GLU A 76 4.27 -10.07 -14.35
N GLN A 77 3.56 -9.00 -14.68
CA GLN A 77 3.14 -8.68 -16.05
C GLN A 77 4.24 -8.04 -16.91
N GLY A 78 5.44 -7.83 -16.36
CA GLY A 78 6.53 -7.14 -17.06
C GLY A 78 6.29 -5.65 -17.28
N ILE A 79 5.33 -5.05 -16.58
CA ILE A 79 5.03 -3.62 -16.68
C ILE A 79 6.04 -2.85 -15.83
N PRO A 80 6.78 -1.87 -16.41
CA PRO A 80 7.78 -1.11 -15.66
C PRO A 80 7.12 -0.30 -14.55
N LEU A 81 7.49 -0.54 -13.30
CA LEU A 81 6.94 0.18 -12.14
C LEU A 81 7.11 1.70 -12.27
N ARG A 82 8.26 2.14 -12.82
CA ARG A 82 8.56 3.56 -13.03
C ARG A 82 7.47 4.28 -13.83
N SER A 83 6.88 3.61 -14.81
CA SER A 83 5.81 4.17 -15.63
C SER A 83 4.46 4.24 -14.89
N MET A 84 4.24 3.34 -13.93
CA MET A 84 2.96 3.22 -13.23
C MET A 84 2.91 3.95 -11.88
N LEU A 85 4.08 4.23 -11.29
CA LEU A 85 4.15 4.90 -9.98
C LEU A 85 3.48 6.27 -9.94
N PRO A 86 3.61 7.17 -10.94
CA PRO A 86 2.92 8.45 -10.91
C PRO A 86 1.40 8.31 -10.84
N TYR A 87 0.85 7.33 -11.57
CA TYR A 87 -0.60 7.04 -11.53
C TYR A 87 -1.03 6.50 -10.19
N LEU A 88 -0.24 5.57 -9.63
CA LEU A 88 -0.51 5.00 -8.31
C LEU A 88 -0.42 6.08 -7.22
N SER A 89 0.61 6.92 -7.25
CA SER A 89 0.79 8.03 -6.33
C SER A 89 -0.43 8.97 -6.34
N ARG A 90 -0.88 9.36 -7.53
CA ARG A 90 -2.08 10.19 -7.68
C ARG A 90 -3.35 9.49 -7.20
N TYR A 91 -3.51 8.20 -7.49
CA TYR A 91 -4.64 7.40 -7.00
C TYR A 91 -4.69 7.31 -5.48
N LEU A 92 -3.52 7.22 -4.84
CA LEU A 92 -3.38 7.19 -3.38
C LEU A 92 -3.54 8.57 -2.73
N GLY A 93 -3.55 9.65 -3.50
CA GLY A 93 -3.60 11.01 -2.99
C GLY A 93 -2.30 11.47 -2.35
N HIS A 94 -1.16 10.87 -2.73
CA HIS A 94 0.15 11.32 -2.27
C HIS A 94 0.52 12.66 -2.90
N LYS A 95 1.23 13.50 -2.16
CA LYS A 95 1.71 14.80 -2.65
C LYS A 95 2.87 14.64 -3.64
N SER A 96 3.66 13.59 -3.47
CA SER A 96 4.80 13.29 -4.32
C SER A 96 4.86 11.80 -4.68
N VAL A 97 5.61 11.47 -5.74
CA VAL A 97 5.84 10.07 -6.16
C VAL A 97 6.76 9.37 -5.16
N GLU A 98 7.63 10.11 -4.50
CA GLU A 98 8.58 9.64 -3.49
C GLU A 98 7.84 8.96 -2.31
N ASP A 99 6.68 9.50 -1.91
CA ASP A 99 5.85 8.89 -0.87
C ASP A 99 5.41 7.47 -1.24
N THR A 100 5.33 7.18 -2.54
CA THR A 100 4.97 5.85 -3.05
C THR A 100 6.17 4.91 -3.09
N PHE A 101 7.40 5.42 -3.20
CA PHE A 101 8.62 4.62 -3.12
C PHE A 101 8.80 3.92 -1.76
N TYR A 102 8.18 4.44 -0.71
CA TYR A 102 8.15 3.77 0.60
C TYR A 102 7.73 2.30 0.51
N TYR A 103 6.87 1.94 -0.44
CA TYR A 103 6.39 0.57 -0.60
C TYR A 103 7.37 -0.36 -1.31
N TYR A 104 8.43 0.16 -1.93
CA TYR A 104 9.40 -0.66 -2.68
C TYR A 104 10.10 -1.70 -1.82
N HIS A 105 10.42 -1.33 -0.57
CA HIS A 105 11.09 -2.25 0.36
C HIS A 105 10.20 -3.40 0.83
N GLN A 106 8.91 -3.35 0.56
CA GLN A 106 7.94 -4.39 0.91
C GLN A 106 7.67 -5.37 -0.27
N LEU A 107 8.36 -5.17 -1.40
CA LEU A 107 8.18 -6.01 -2.58
C LEU A 107 9.13 -7.20 -2.54
N ASP A 108 8.61 -8.41 -2.35
CA ASP A 108 9.41 -9.65 -2.37
C ASP A 108 10.20 -9.82 -3.66
N THR A 109 9.61 -9.42 -4.79
CA THR A 109 10.26 -9.49 -6.10
C THR A 109 11.36 -8.46 -6.25
N ALA A 110 11.23 -7.27 -5.65
CA ALA A 110 12.29 -6.26 -5.64
C ALA A 110 13.51 -6.76 -4.86
N PHE A 111 13.32 -7.44 -3.73
CA PHE A 111 14.40 -8.08 -2.98
C PHE A 111 15.15 -9.12 -3.80
N ARG A 112 14.43 -9.98 -4.54
CA ARG A 112 15.09 -10.96 -5.42
C ARG A 112 15.90 -10.31 -6.53
N ILE A 113 15.35 -9.30 -7.20
CA ILE A 113 16.04 -8.56 -8.27
C ILE A 113 17.27 -7.82 -7.72
N ILE A 114 17.16 -7.20 -6.56
CA ILE A 114 18.29 -6.52 -5.90
C ILE A 114 19.36 -7.55 -5.56
N HIS A 115 19.00 -8.68 -4.96
CA HIS A 115 19.94 -9.75 -4.63
C HIS A 115 20.61 -10.38 -5.84
N GLU A 116 19.88 -10.59 -6.96
CA GLU A 116 20.48 -11.09 -8.19
C GLU A 116 21.46 -10.09 -8.80
N ARG A 117 21.10 -8.80 -8.81
CA ARG A 117 22.00 -7.75 -9.29
C ARG A 117 23.21 -7.57 -8.38
N ASP A 118 23.05 -7.67 -7.07
CA ASP A 118 24.14 -7.64 -6.09
C ASP A 118 25.10 -8.82 -6.28
N ARG A 119 24.60 -10.02 -6.60
CA ARG A 119 25.46 -11.15 -6.96
C ARG A 119 26.29 -10.90 -8.22
N GLN A 120 25.67 -10.26 -9.22
CA GLN A 120 26.39 -9.87 -10.45
C GLN A 120 27.37 -8.72 -10.18
N SER A 121 27.02 -7.77 -9.31
CA SER A 121 27.90 -6.68 -8.91
C SER A 121 29.10 -7.14 -8.13
N LYS A 122 28.96 -8.12 -7.23
CA LYS A 122 30.09 -8.73 -6.50
C LYS A 122 31.10 -9.42 -7.41
N ALA A 123 30.66 -9.89 -8.58
CA ALA A 123 31.56 -10.48 -9.59
C ALA A 123 32.33 -9.40 -10.40
N ILE A 124 31.91 -8.14 -10.36
CA ILE A 124 32.49 -7.04 -11.11
C ILE A 124 33.39 -6.15 -10.22
N ILE A 125 33.08 -6.07 -8.93
CA ILE A 125 33.86 -5.28 -7.96
C ILE A 125 34.98 -6.20 -7.47
N PRO A 126 36.28 -5.88 -7.75
CA PRO A 126 37.38 -6.64 -7.17
C PRO A 126 37.32 -6.57 -5.65
N GLU A 127 37.58 -7.68 -4.99
CA GLU A 127 37.71 -7.70 -3.54
C GLU A 127 38.78 -6.69 -3.14
N VAL A 128 38.39 -5.69 -2.35
CA VAL A 128 39.36 -4.76 -1.76
C VAL A 128 40.10 -5.55 -0.67
N PRO A 129 41.45 -5.70 -0.77
CA PRO A 129 42.20 -6.41 0.24
C PRO A 129 41.98 -5.76 1.60
N ALA A 130 41.94 -6.60 2.65
CA ALA A 130 41.77 -6.12 4.00
C ALA A 130 42.91 -5.12 4.31
N TYR A 131 42.61 -4.08 5.08
CA TYR A 131 43.55 -2.97 5.38
C TYR A 131 44.86 -3.46 6.03
N GLU A 132 44.81 -4.62 6.67
CA GLU A 132 45.99 -5.29 7.28
C GLU A 132 47.00 -5.80 6.24
N ASP A 133 46.59 -6.04 4.99
CA ASP A 133 47.48 -6.51 3.94
C ASP A 133 48.23 -5.38 3.19
N ILE A 134 48.00 -4.12 3.59
CA ILE A 134 48.54 -2.94 2.91
C ILE A 134 49.67 -2.27 3.72
N LEU A 135 49.95 -2.74 4.95
CA LEU A 135 51.03 -2.19 5.79
C LEU A 135 52.35 -2.84 5.38
N PRO A 136 53.35 -2.07 4.91
CA PRO A 136 54.71 -2.56 4.73
C PRO A 136 55.34 -2.87 6.07
N GLU A 137 56.09 -4.01 6.15
CA GLU A 137 56.93 -4.33 7.27
C GLU A 137 57.99 -3.26 7.57
#